data_de9ab7364bf1a6f6a4bb86b7e60dc1fa
#
_entry.id   de9ab7364bf1a6f6a4bb86b7e60dc1fa
#
_cell.length_a   1.000
_cell.length_b   1.000
_cell.length_c   1.000
_cell.angle_alpha   90.00
_cell.angle_beta   90.00
_cell.angle_gamma   90.00
#
_symmetry.space_group_name_H-M   'P 1'
#
loop_
_entity.id
_entity.type
_entity.pdbx_description
1 polymer ?
#
loop_
_entity_poly.entity_id
_entity_poly.type
_entity_poly.pdbx_seq_one_letter_code
_entity_poly.pdbx_strand_id
1 'polypeptide(L)'
;MKSTLKKRWGRIALCLCMANFACAGMAQTNKKLDDQVINTMKTATQFMMDKVSYNGGFVWNYLPDMSRSWGEMEAKRTMVWIQPPGTPSVGHLLLDAYHATGDEYYYEAAQKVANTLIWGQLECGGWNYVFDFAGENSLKSWYDTVGKNGWRLEEFQHYYGNATYDDAGTMEAAKFLLRMYVEKNDPAFRPALEKTIDFVLKSQYPVGGWPQRYPLMYDHPFQGKKDYSSFITLNDDVIPDATEFLIQCYQAMGLQGVKEPIMRAMYLMISLQQGEPYAGWADQYTVDDLKPAHARSYEPRSVNTGTTVRLINLMMDYYKLTADTRFLSGIPAAIRFLESMKLPESDVKKWKRQSTNPEAILVPRFVDPDTGKPLYVHRKGSNVKNGTYYICLLYTSPSPRDS
;
A
#
# COMPACT_ATOMS: atom_id res chain seq x y z
N MET A 1 10.47 73.56 23.18
CA MET A 1 9.65 72.32 23.00
C MET A 1 9.41 71.91 21.54
N LYS A 2 9.76 72.67 20.48
CA LYS A 2 9.51 72.28 19.08
C LYS A 2 10.68 71.52 18.38
N SER A 3 11.87 71.43 18.94
CA SER A 3 13.03 70.79 18.33
C SER A 3 13.18 69.29 18.66
N THR A 4 12.62 68.86 19.76
CA THR A 4 12.69 67.45 20.21
C THR A 4 11.65 66.54 19.54
N LEU A 5 10.51 67.10 19.07
CA LEU A 5 9.51 66.33 18.34
C LEU A 5 9.97 65.92 16.93
N LYS A 6 10.64 66.83 16.19
CA LYS A 6 11.12 66.53 14.81
C LYS A 6 12.18 65.41 14.78
N LYS A 7 13.03 65.29 15.83
CA LYS A 7 14.04 64.22 15.91
C LYS A 7 13.43 62.85 16.24
N ARG A 8 12.29 62.79 16.96
CA ARG A 8 11.60 61.56 17.30
C ARG A 8 10.85 60.99 16.09
N TRP A 9 10.19 61.84 15.29
CA TRP A 9 9.49 61.42 14.06
C TRP A 9 10.43 60.94 12.97
N GLY A 10 11.61 61.53 12.80
CA GLY A 10 12.63 61.04 11.88
C GLY A 10 13.20 59.66 12.21
N ARG A 11 13.34 59.36 13.51
CA ARG A 11 13.79 58.02 13.95
C ARG A 11 12.72 56.94 13.78
N ILE A 12 11.43 57.28 14.00
CA ILE A 12 10.32 56.35 13.80
C ILE A 12 10.14 56.04 12.30
N ALA A 13 10.22 57.08 11.43
CA ALA A 13 10.16 56.89 9.99
C ALA A 13 11.33 56.06 9.44
N LEU A 14 12.55 56.23 9.98
CA LEU A 14 13.72 55.46 9.58
C LEU A 14 13.62 54.00 10.03
N CYS A 15 13.09 53.73 11.23
CA CYS A 15 12.84 52.34 11.69
C CYS A 15 11.73 51.63 10.91
N LEU A 16 10.66 52.35 10.52
CA LEU A 16 9.60 51.81 9.65
C LEU A 16 10.10 51.53 8.22
N CYS A 17 10.96 52.39 7.66
CA CYS A 17 11.58 52.11 6.37
C CYS A 17 12.56 50.92 6.41
N MET A 18 13.36 50.79 7.47
CA MET A 18 14.27 49.64 7.62
C MET A 18 13.52 48.34 7.85
N ALA A 19 12.41 48.37 8.60
CA ALA A 19 11.56 47.18 8.78
C ALA A 19 10.90 46.73 7.45
N ASN A 20 10.42 47.69 6.64
CA ASN A 20 9.87 47.36 5.32
C ASN A 20 10.93 46.85 4.35
N PHE A 21 12.16 47.36 4.38
CA PHE A 21 13.26 46.87 3.55
C PHE A 21 13.71 45.47 4.00
N ALA A 22 13.73 45.17 5.31
CA ALA A 22 14.05 43.84 5.83
C ALA A 22 12.96 42.80 5.47
N CYS A 23 11.69 43.16 5.59
CA CYS A 23 10.57 42.29 5.18
C CYS A 23 10.55 42.09 3.65
N ALA A 24 10.81 43.11 2.87
CA ALA A 24 10.91 42.97 1.41
C ALA A 24 12.11 42.12 0.97
N GLY A 25 13.26 42.24 1.65
CA GLY A 25 14.45 41.44 1.40
C GLY A 25 14.24 39.95 1.77
N MET A 26 13.55 39.66 2.88
CA MET A 26 13.19 38.27 3.25
C MET A 26 12.17 37.68 2.28
N ALA A 27 11.15 38.42 1.87
CA ALA A 27 10.19 37.99 0.87
C ALA A 27 10.84 37.69 -0.48
N GLN A 28 11.82 38.51 -0.89
CA GLN A 28 12.53 38.31 -2.15
C GLN A 28 13.52 37.16 -2.11
N THR A 29 14.16 36.86 -0.96
CA THR A 29 15.00 35.68 -0.76
C THR A 29 14.18 34.40 -0.73
N ASN A 30 13.03 34.38 -0.10
CA ASN A 30 12.12 33.24 -0.10
C ASN A 30 11.60 32.94 -1.50
N LYS A 31 11.16 33.96 -2.25
CA LYS A 31 10.70 33.80 -3.64
C LYS A 31 11.79 33.21 -4.54
N LYS A 32 13.04 33.65 -4.42
CA LYS A 32 14.16 33.12 -5.20
C LYS A 32 14.44 31.63 -4.85
N LEU A 33 14.28 31.24 -3.58
CA LEU A 33 14.42 29.85 -3.16
C LEU A 33 13.28 28.99 -3.70
N ASP A 34 12.05 29.48 -3.63
CA ASP A 34 10.88 28.80 -4.18
C ASP A 34 11.02 28.57 -5.69
N ASP A 35 11.45 29.61 -6.44
CA ASP A 35 11.70 29.50 -7.89
C ASP A 35 12.80 28.44 -8.19
N GLN A 36 13.85 28.37 -7.36
CA GLN A 36 14.90 27.35 -7.51
C GLN A 36 14.38 25.94 -7.24
N VAL A 37 13.56 25.76 -6.21
CA VAL A 37 12.93 24.46 -5.88
C VAL A 37 12.03 24.01 -7.03
N ILE A 38 11.14 24.89 -7.51
CA ILE A 38 10.22 24.57 -8.62
C ILE A 38 11.00 24.18 -9.88
N ASN A 39 12.04 24.93 -10.25
CA ASN A 39 12.87 24.63 -11.41
C ASN A 39 13.61 23.30 -11.25
N THR A 40 14.12 23.00 -10.05
CA THR A 40 14.78 21.72 -9.77
C THR A 40 13.81 20.55 -9.86
N MET A 41 12.61 20.69 -9.29
CA MET A 41 11.54 19.70 -9.40
C MET A 41 11.19 19.43 -10.86
N LYS A 42 10.99 20.49 -11.66
CA LYS A 42 10.66 20.35 -13.08
C LYS A 42 11.76 19.64 -13.86
N THR A 43 13.03 20.03 -13.67
CA THR A 43 14.18 19.40 -14.32
C THR A 43 14.30 17.90 -13.94
N ALA A 44 14.13 17.58 -12.66
CA ALA A 44 14.15 16.20 -12.20
C ALA A 44 12.99 15.40 -12.81
N THR A 45 11.79 15.96 -12.86
CA THR A 45 10.63 15.31 -13.48
C THR A 45 10.84 15.09 -14.98
N GLN A 46 11.39 16.07 -15.69
CA GLN A 46 11.74 15.91 -17.11
C GLN A 46 12.72 14.76 -17.32
N PHE A 47 13.77 14.70 -16.50
CA PHE A 47 14.71 13.58 -16.55
C PHE A 47 14.01 12.23 -16.30
N MET A 48 13.14 12.14 -15.29
CA MET A 48 12.38 10.93 -14.99
C MET A 48 11.48 10.52 -16.16
N MET A 49 10.76 11.47 -16.77
CA MET A 49 9.86 11.18 -17.88
C MET A 49 10.59 10.84 -19.19
N ASP A 50 11.71 11.53 -19.49
CA ASP A 50 12.38 11.41 -20.79
C ASP A 50 13.46 10.34 -20.83
N LYS A 51 14.13 10.06 -19.70
CA LYS A 51 15.28 9.16 -19.63
C LYS A 51 15.00 7.88 -18.86
N VAL A 52 14.22 7.96 -17.78
CA VAL A 52 13.98 6.83 -16.88
C VAL A 52 12.74 6.04 -17.28
N SER A 53 11.62 6.70 -17.56
CA SER A 53 10.37 6.01 -17.90
C SER A 53 10.49 5.17 -19.18
N TYR A 54 9.68 4.11 -19.25
CA TYR A 54 9.41 3.42 -20.49
C TYR A 54 7.93 3.58 -20.83
N ASN A 55 7.64 4.36 -21.87
CA ASN A 55 6.26 4.73 -22.26
C ASN A 55 5.42 5.30 -21.10
N GLY A 56 6.04 6.05 -20.16
CA GLY A 56 5.36 6.57 -18.97
C GLY A 56 5.31 5.61 -17.79
N GLY A 57 5.83 4.39 -17.94
CA GLY A 57 5.91 3.39 -16.88
C GLY A 57 7.24 3.40 -16.15
N PHE A 58 7.22 2.95 -14.90
CA PHE A 58 8.36 2.93 -13.99
C PHE A 58 8.47 1.60 -13.26
N VAL A 59 9.68 1.31 -12.78
CA VAL A 59 9.97 0.35 -11.72
C VAL A 59 10.55 1.09 -10.50
N TRP A 60 10.93 0.40 -9.43
CA TRP A 60 11.30 1.06 -8.17
C TRP A 60 12.69 1.68 -8.17
N ASN A 61 13.67 0.96 -8.76
CA ASN A 61 15.07 1.35 -8.68
C ASN A 61 15.77 1.17 -10.03
N TYR A 62 16.76 2.01 -10.29
CA TYR A 62 17.57 2.01 -11.50
C TYR A 62 19.03 2.22 -11.15
N LEU A 63 19.93 1.57 -11.89
CA LEU A 63 21.33 1.99 -11.87
C LEU A 63 21.46 3.37 -12.54
N PRO A 64 22.45 4.18 -12.15
CA PRO A 64 22.66 5.50 -12.75
C PRO A 64 22.87 5.49 -14.27
N ASP A 65 23.42 4.41 -14.81
CA ASP A 65 23.64 4.20 -16.25
C ASP A 65 22.45 3.55 -16.96
N MET A 66 21.35 3.29 -16.25
CA MET A 66 20.12 2.63 -16.74
C MET A 66 20.36 1.20 -17.28
N SER A 67 21.49 0.58 -17.02
CA SER A 67 21.82 -0.77 -17.50
C SER A 67 20.99 -1.86 -16.85
N ARG A 68 20.55 -1.65 -15.58
CA ARG A 68 19.69 -2.58 -14.83
C ARG A 68 18.66 -1.81 -14.00
N SER A 69 17.53 -2.45 -13.79
CA SER A 69 16.44 -1.89 -12.97
C SER A 69 15.71 -2.98 -12.20
N TRP A 70 15.04 -2.57 -11.12
CA TRP A 70 14.33 -3.47 -10.22
C TRP A 70 12.99 -2.86 -9.80
N GLY A 71 11.95 -3.67 -9.78
CA GLY A 71 10.86 -3.55 -8.84
C GLY A 71 11.24 -4.32 -7.58
N GLU A 72 10.39 -5.19 -7.10
CA GLU A 72 10.73 -6.14 -6.04
C GLU A 72 11.79 -7.16 -6.50
N MET A 73 11.82 -7.41 -7.80
CA MET A 73 12.80 -8.25 -8.47
C MET A 73 13.41 -7.50 -9.66
N GLU A 74 14.52 -8.03 -10.21
CA GLU A 74 15.14 -7.46 -11.40
C GLU A 74 14.15 -7.44 -12.57
N ALA A 75 14.02 -6.29 -13.21
CA ALA A 75 13.08 -6.03 -14.27
C ALA A 75 13.78 -5.81 -15.62
N LYS A 76 13.15 -6.23 -16.71
CA LYS A 76 13.55 -5.83 -18.07
C LYS A 76 13.22 -4.35 -18.30
N ARG A 77 13.91 -3.72 -19.22
CA ARG A 77 13.70 -2.28 -19.56
C ARG A 77 12.27 -1.94 -19.98
N THR A 78 11.57 -2.90 -20.57
CA THR A 78 10.20 -2.76 -21.09
C THR A 78 9.12 -3.07 -20.05
N MET A 79 9.51 -3.51 -18.86
CA MET A 79 8.59 -3.86 -17.79
C MET A 79 8.15 -2.63 -17.00
N VAL A 80 6.91 -2.67 -16.55
CA VAL A 80 6.25 -1.63 -15.77
C VAL A 80 5.74 -2.24 -14.48
N TRP A 81 6.12 -1.66 -13.34
CA TRP A 81 5.75 -2.14 -12.02
C TRP A 81 4.53 -1.38 -11.49
N ILE A 82 3.49 -2.10 -11.09
CA ILE A 82 2.23 -1.52 -10.59
C ILE A 82 2.26 -1.37 -9.07
N GLN A 83 2.74 -2.38 -8.38
CA GLN A 83 2.90 -2.38 -6.92
C GLN A 83 3.71 -1.15 -6.46
N PRO A 84 3.26 -0.41 -5.42
CA PRO A 84 3.99 0.73 -4.87
C PRO A 84 5.43 0.37 -4.41
N PRO A 85 6.38 1.28 -4.54
CA PRO A 85 6.30 2.65 -5.09
C PRO A 85 6.50 2.73 -6.61
N GLY A 86 5.81 1.91 -7.37
CA GLY A 86 5.90 1.81 -8.82
C GLY A 86 5.16 2.92 -9.58
N THR A 87 4.70 2.56 -10.78
CA THR A 87 4.11 3.50 -11.74
C THR A 87 2.94 4.33 -11.20
N PRO A 88 1.92 3.75 -10.50
CA PRO A 88 0.82 4.55 -9.98
C PRO A 88 1.27 5.58 -8.93
N SER A 89 2.23 5.24 -8.08
CA SER A 89 2.78 6.15 -7.06
C SER A 89 3.47 7.36 -7.70
N VAL A 90 4.17 7.16 -8.83
CA VAL A 90 4.72 8.28 -9.62
C VAL A 90 3.59 9.15 -10.19
N GLY A 91 2.52 8.54 -10.67
CA GLY A 91 1.34 9.26 -11.14
C GLY A 91 0.71 10.16 -10.06
N HIS A 92 0.54 9.64 -8.85
CA HIS A 92 0.05 10.42 -7.70
C HIS A 92 0.98 11.60 -7.39
N LEU A 93 2.30 11.37 -7.36
CA LEU A 93 3.30 12.42 -7.11
C LEU A 93 3.25 13.53 -8.18
N LEU A 94 3.02 13.18 -9.44
CA LEU A 94 2.87 14.15 -10.52
C LEU A 94 1.63 15.03 -10.34
N LEU A 95 0.48 14.46 -9.93
CA LEU A 95 -0.71 15.24 -9.59
C LEU A 95 -0.49 16.13 -8.37
N ASP A 96 0.23 15.66 -7.36
CA ASP A 96 0.57 16.47 -6.19
C ASP A 96 1.48 17.65 -6.60
N ALA A 97 2.43 17.44 -7.51
CA ALA A 97 3.26 18.49 -8.07
C ALA A 97 2.44 19.50 -8.91
N TYR A 98 1.46 19.01 -9.67
CA TYR A 98 0.52 19.87 -10.39
C TYR A 98 -0.27 20.77 -9.43
N HIS A 99 -0.85 20.21 -8.36
CA HIS A 99 -1.57 20.98 -7.35
C HIS A 99 -0.69 22.01 -6.63
N ALA A 100 0.56 21.64 -6.35
CA ALA A 100 1.49 22.51 -5.65
C ALA A 100 1.99 23.69 -6.51
N THR A 101 2.08 23.50 -7.83
CA THR A 101 2.74 24.47 -8.73
C THR A 101 1.80 25.14 -9.72
N GLY A 102 0.68 24.50 -10.07
CA GLY A 102 -0.20 24.92 -11.17
C GLY A 102 0.43 24.75 -12.56
N ASP A 103 1.57 24.08 -12.68
CA ASP A 103 2.26 23.86 -13.97
C ASP A 103 1.67 22.65 -14.70
N GLU A 104 1.01 22.91 -15.82
CA GLU A 104 0.35 21.90 -16.67
C GLU A 104 1.30 20.76 -17.10
N TYR A 105 2.59 21.00 -17.16
CA TYR A 105 3.58 19.95 -17.47
C TYR A 105 3.42 18.72 -16.58
N TYR A 106 3.15 18.91 -15.27
CA TYR A 106 2.97 17.79 -14.35
C TYR A 106 1.67 17.01 -14.61
N TYR A 107 0.60 17.72 -14.98
CA TYR A 107 -0.65 17.05 -15.37
C TYR A 107 -0.47 16.24 -16.66
N GLU A 108 0.20 16.81 -17.69
CA GLU A 108 0.53 16.10 -18.93
C GLU A 108 1.43 14.87 -18.69
N ALA A 109 2.37 14.97 -17.76
CA ALA A 109 3.19 13.83 -17.32
C ALA A 109 2.34 12.76 -16.62
N ALA A 110 1.41 13.16 -15.74
CA ALA A 110 0.46 12.26 -15.10
C ALA A 110 -0.47 11.57 -16.12
N GLN A 111 -0.91 12.27 -17.18
CA GLN A 111 -1.67 11.67 -18.27
C GLN A 111 -0.90 10.55 -19.00
N LYS A 112 0.42 10.73 -19.22
CA LYS A 112 1.26 9.67 -19.81
C LYS A 112 1.29 8.43 -18.92
N VAL A 113 1.42 8.63 -17.61
CA VAL A 113 1.38 7.54 -16.62
C VAL A 113 0.01 6.85 -16.64
N ALA A 114 -1.09 7.60 -16.64
CA ALA A 114 -2.44 7.06 -16.71
C ALA A 114 -2.68 6.23 -17.97
N ASN A 115 -2.24 6.72 -19.13
CA ASN A 115 -2.33 5.98 -20.39
C ASN A 115 -1.51 4.68 -20.37
N THR A 116 -0.37 4.67 -19.69
CA THR A 116 0.44 3.47 -19.47
C THR A 116 -0.34 2.43 -18.64
N LEU A 117 -1.00 2.86 -17.58
CA LEU A 117 -1.83 1.98 -16.76
C LEU A 117 -3.04 1.45 -17.54
N ILE A 118 -3.71 2.29 -18.32
CA ILE A 118 -4.82 1.87 -19.18
C ILE A 118 -4.36 0.81 -20.19
N TRP A 119 -3.17 0.98 -20.78
CA TRP A 119 -2.60 -0.02 -21.69
C TRP A 119 -2.35 -1.36 -20.98
N GLY A 120 -1.84 -1.34 -19.74
CA GLY A 120 -1.54 -2.54 -18.95
C GLY A 120 -2.73 -3.13 -18.20
N GLN A 121 -3.93 -2.53 -18.30
CA GLN A 121 -5.13 -3.01 -17.63
C GLN A 121 -5.59 -4.34 -18.22
N LEU A 122 -5.71 -5.36 -17.37
CA LEU A 122 -6.20 -6.67 -17.77
C LEU A 122 -7.68 -6.62 -18.22
N GLU A 123 -8.10 -7.62 -18.98
CA GLU A 123 -9.48 -7.72 -19.45
C GLU A 123 -10.50 -7.74 -18.31
N CYS A 124 -10.15 -8.33 -17.17
CA CYS A 124 -10.99 -8.33 -15.97
C CYS A 124 -11.16 -6.94 -15.32
N GLY A 125 -10.31 -5.96 -15.62
CA GLY A 125 -10.37 -4.59 -15.09
C GLY A 125 -9.37 -4.22 -14.01
N GLY A 126 -8.60 -5.19 -13.50
CA GLY A 126 -7.50 -4.96 -12.56
C GLY A 126 -6.12 -5.06 -13.20
N TRP A 127 -5.08 -5.11 -12.37
CA TRP A 127 -3.68 -5.25 -12.79
C TRP A 127 -2.99 -6.37 -12.02
N ASN A 128 -2.00 -7.01 -12.67
CA ASN A 128 -1.00 -7.81 -11.99
C ASN A 128 0.09 -6.88 -11.40
N TYR A 129 1.02 -7.39 -10.60
CA TYR A 129 2.16 -6.64 -10.06
C TYR A 129 2.96 -5.92 -11.14
N VAL A 130 3.06 -6.52 -12.28
CA VAL A 130 3.92 -6.10 -13.38
C VAL A 130 3.32 -6.50 -14.73
N PHE A 131 3.54 -5.67 -15.73
CA PHE A 131 3.30 -6.02 -17.12
C PHE A 131 4.52 -5.63 -17.98
N ASP A 132 4.58 -6.15 -19.21
CA ASP A 132 5.71 -5.94 -20.09
C ASP A 132 5.23 -5.44 -21.45
N PHE A 133 5.69 -4.28 -21.88
CA PHE A 133 5.41 -3.73 -23.21
C PHE A 133 5.95 -4.61 -24.35
N ALA A 134 6.93 -5.49 -24.06
CA ALA A 134 7.38 -6.51 -25.01
C ALA A 134 6.39 -7.67 -25.19
N GLY A 135 5.26 -7.63 -24.46
CA GLY A 135 4.16 -8.57 -24.58
C GLY A 135 4.19 -9.74 -23.60
N GLU A 136 3.10 -10.50 -23.59
CA GLU A 136 2.83 -11.54 -22.60
C GLU A 136 3.89 -12.66 -22.63
N ASN A 137 4.41 -13.04 -23.81
CA ASN A 137 5.45 -14.06 -23.92
C ASN A 137 6.75 -13.61 -23.22
N SER A 138 7.09 -12.32 -23.32
CA SER A 138 8.23 -11.76 -22.59
C SER A 138 8.00 -11.80 -21.09
N LEU A 139 6.80 -11.46 -20.62
CA LEU A 139 6.42 -11.53 -19.23
C LEU A 139 6.46 -12.97 -18.69
N LYS A 140 5.88 -13.93 -19.38
CA LYS A 140 5.94 -15.36 -19.02
C LYS A 140 7.38 -15.87 -18.92
N SER A 141 8.22 -15.54 -19.91
CA SER A 141 9.64 -15.88 -19.87
C SER A 141 10.37 -15.27 -18.66
N TRP A 142 9.97 -14.06 -18.22
CA TRP A 142 10.51 -13.45 -17.02
C TRP A 142 10.10 -14.24 -15.75
N TYR A 143 8.84 -14.65 -15.63
CA TYR A 143 8.38 -15.52 -14.53
C TYR A 143 9.14 -16.86 -14.52
N ASP A 144 9.37 -17.46 -15.67
CA ASP A 144 10.08 -18.75 -15.77
C ASP A 144 11.58 -18.66 -15.45
N THR A 145 12.16 -17.49 -15.49
CA THR A 145 13.61 -17.27 -15.28
C THR A 145 13.88 -16.48 -14.01
N VAL A 146 13.45 -15.23 -13.92
CA VAL A 146 13.72 -14.35 -12.80
C VAL A 146 12.73 -14.63 -11.66
N GLY A 147 11.43 -14.64 -11.94
CA GLY A 147 10.37 -14.83 -10.95
C GLY A 147 10.50 -16.15 -10.21
N LYS A 148 10.63 -17.27 -10.92
CA LYS A 148 10.78 -18.62 -10.37
C LYS A 148 11.98 -18.80 -9.43
N ASN A 149 12.99 -17.96 -9.58
CA ASN A 149 14.17 -17.95 -8.73
C ASN A 149 14.10 -16.89 -7.62
N GLY A 150 12.98 -16.19 -7.51
CA GLY A 150 12.71 -15.21 -6.48
C GLY A 150 12.66 -15.85 -5.11
N TRP A 151 13.76 -15.67 -4.37
CA TRP A 151 13.85 -16.21 -3.03
C TRP A 151 12.95 -15.45 -2.07
N ARG A 152 12.04 -16.14 -1.40
CA ARG A 152 11.01 -15.59 -0.49
C ARG A 152 9.79 -14.91 -1.17
N LEU A 153 9.81 -14.77 -2.47
CA LEU A 153 8.74 -14.09 -3.21
C LEU A 153 7.88 -15.14 -3.90
N GLU A 154 7.13 -15.91 -3.11
CA GLU A 154 6.31 -17.03 -3.60
C GLU A 154 5.27 -16.55 -4.63
N GLU A 155 4.81 -15.32 -4.52
CA GLU A 155 3.88 -14.64 -5.43
C GLU A 155 4.43 -14.45 -6.85
N PHE A 156 5.75 -14.47 -7.03
CA PHE A 156 6.39 -14.39 -8.34
C PHE A 156 6.84 -15.73 -8.92
N GLN A 157 6.75 -16.82 -8.15
CA GLN A 157 7.20 -18.14 -8.60
C GLN A 157 6.29 -18.75 -9.67
N HIS A 158 5.08 -18.20 -9.85
CA HIS A 158 4.09 -18.63 -10.82
C HIS A 158 3.54 -17.44 -11.58
N TYR A 159 3.30 -17.62 -12.89
CA TYR A 159 2.56 -16.66 -13.68
C TYR A 159 1.06 -16.94 -13.55
N TYR A 160 0.37 -16.17 -12.74
CA TYR A 160 -1.08 -16.32 -12.54
C TYR A 160 -1.91 -15.79 -13.71
N GLY A 161 -1.45 -14.77 -14.42
CA GLY A 161 -2.19 -14.16 -15.53
C GLY A 161 -3.46 -13.40 -15.15
N ASN A 162 -3.71 -13.21 -13.85
CA ASN A 162 -4.85 -12.48 -13.32
C ASN A 162 -4.42 -11.24 -12.53
N ALA A 163 -5.40 -10.42 -12.15
CA ALA A 163 -5.18 -9.23 -11.34
C ALA A 163 -4.90 -9.58 -9.86
N THR A 164 -4.17 -8.70 -9.19
CA THR A 164 -3.88 -8.82 -7.75
C THR A 164 -4.34 -7.59 -6.97
N TYR A 165 -4.86 -7.85 -5.78
CA TYR A 165 -5.08 -6.83 -4.74
C TYR A 165 -3.88 -6.66 -3.82
N ASP A 166 -3.00 -7.67 -3.78
CA ASP A 166 -1.85 -7.74 -2.89
C ASP A 166 -0.95 -6.51 -3.06
N ASP A 167 -0.36 -6.06 -1.95
CA ASP A 167 0.51 -4.87 -1.90
C ASP A 167 -0.10 -3.63 -2.60
N ALA A 168 -1.40 -3.42 -2.46
CA ALA A 168 -2.15 -2.33 -3.08
C ALA A 168 -2.07 -2.28 -4.63
N GLY A 169 -1.59 -3.32 -5.32
CA GLY A 169 -1.32 -3.30 -6.76
C GLY A 169 -2.46 -2.72 -7.58
N THR A 170 -3.58 -3.44 -7.72
CA THR A 170 -4.75 -2.93 -8.45
C THR A 170 -5.33 -1.67 -7.82
N MET A 171 -5.36 -1.56 -6.48
CA MET A 171 -6.01 -0.43 -5.82
C MET A 171 -5.26 0.88 -5.97
N GLU A 172 -3.94 0.88 -5.97
CA GLU A 172 -3.15 2.10 -6.20
C GLU A 172 -3.35 2.63 -7.63
N ALA A 173 -3.37 1.74 -8.62
CA ALA A 173 -3.69 2.11 -10.00
C ALA A 173 -5.14 2.64 -10.14
N ALA A 174 -6.10 2.02 -9.47
CA ALA A 174 -7.50 2.42 -9.44
C ALA A 174 -7.69 3.81 -8.81
N LYS A 175 -7.10 4.05 -7.64
CA LYS A 175 -7.13 5.35 -6.95
C LYS A 175 -6.49 6.45 -7.80
N PHE A 176 -5.39 6.15 -8.50
CA PHE A 176 -4.77 7.12 -9.40
C PHE A 176 -5.66 7.45 -10.61
N LEU A 177 -6.26 6.46 -11.27
CA LEU A 177 -7.20 6.72 -12.37
C LEU A 177 -8.43 7.51 -11.91
N LEU A 178 -8.94 7.26 -10.70
CA LEU A 178 -10.01 8.06 -10.11
C LEU A 178 -9.57 9.52 -9.94
N ARG A 179 -8.37 9.78 -9.40
CA ARG A 179 -7.83 11.14 -9.28
C ARG A 179 -7.71 11.82 -10.65
N MET A 180 -7.18 11.12 -11.65
CA MET A 180 -7.06 11.65 -13.02
C MET A 180 -8.41 12.04 -13.62
N TYR A 181 -9.43 11.18 -13.42
CA TYR A 181 -10.78 11.46 -13.88
C TYR A 181 -11.40 12.68 -13.19
N VAL A 182 -11.29 12.76 -11.86
CA VAL A 182 -11.91 13.82 -11.06
C VAL A 182 -11.20 15.16 -11.27
N GLU A 183 -9.90 15.16 -11.51
CA GLU A 183 -9.07 16.37 -11.63
C GLU A 183 -9.61 17.37 -12.68
N LYS A 184 -9.93 16.87 -13.86
CA LYS A 184 -10.47 17.68 -14.96
C LYS A 184 -11.79 17.15 -15.54
N ASN A 185 -12.39 16.17 -14.89
CA ASN A 185 -13.55 15.43 -15.38
C ASN A 185 -13.34 14.92 -16.83
N ASP A 186 -12.12 14.44 -17.12
CA ASP A 186 -11.73 14.01 -18.46
C ASP A 186 -12.37 12.66 -18.79
N PRO A 187 -13.27 12.60 -19.80
CA PRO A 187 -13.96 11.37 -20.17
C PRO A 187 -13.04 10.29 -20.72
N ALA A 188 -11.80 10.60 -21.09
CA ALA A 188 -10.83 9.63 -21.60
C ALA A 188 -10.47 8.56 -20.54
N PHE A 189 -10.48 8.91 -19.26
CA PHE A 189 -10.15 7.98 -18.17
C PHE A 189 -11.34 7.16 -17.67
N ARG A 190 -12.56 7.59 -17.98
CA ARG A 190 -13.79 7.00 -17.47
C ARG A 190 -13.98 5.52 -17.82
N PRO A 191 -13.75 5.05 -19.07
CA PRO A 191 -13.96 3.64 -19.42
C PRO A 191 -13.07 2.70 -18.62
N ALA A 192 -11.78 3.03 -18.45
CA ALA A 192 -10.85 2.23 -17.66
C ALA A 192 -11.21 2.23 -16.17
N LEU A 193 -11.63 3.38 -15.64
CA LEU A 193 -12.10 3.52 -14.26
C LEU A 193 -13.36 2.70 -14.01
N GLU A 194 -14.38 2.78 -14.87
CA GLU A 194 -15.61 1.99 -14.76
C GLU A 194 -15.31 0.49 -14.82
N LYS A 195 -14.40 0.07 -15.68
CA LYS A 195 -13.95 -1.33 -15.77
C LYS A 195 -13.29 -1.80 -14.45
N THR A 196 -12.52 -0.93 -13.79
CA THR A 196 -11.95 -1.23 -12.48
C THR A 196 -13.01 -1.27 -11.38
N ILE A 197 -13.96 -0.36 -11.36
CA ILE A 197 -15.09 -0.38 -10.41
C ILE A 197 -15.84 -1.69 -10.55
N ASP A 198 -16.17 -2.09 -11.78
CA ASP A 198 -16.81 -3.36 -12.10
C ASP A 198 -16.00 -4.56 -11.61
N PHE A 199 -14.67 -4.53 -11.79
CA PHE A 199 -13.75 -5.55 -11.28
C PHE A 199 -13.86 -5.67 -9.76
N VAL A 200 -13.81 -4.56 -9.02
CA VAL A 200 -13.90 -4.56 -7.55
C VAL A 200 -15.26 -5.10 -7.09
N LEU A 201 -16.36 -4.72 -7.75
CA LEU A 201 -17.69 -5.20 -7.41
C LEU A 201 -17.86 -6.69 -7.72
N LYS A 202 -17.38 -7.17 -8.87
CA LYS A 202 -17.51 -8.57 -9.30
C LYS A 202 -16.64 -9.54 -8.52
N SER A 203 -15.50 -9.08 -8.03
CA SER A 203 -14.57 -9.91 -7.25
C SER A 203 -14.90 -9.96 -5.76
N GLN A 204 -15.83 -9.13 -5.27
CA GLN A 204 -16.28 -9.17 -3.89
C GLN A 204 -17.07 -10.44 -3.61
N TYR A 205 -16.67 -11.20 -2.59
CA TYR A 205 -17.46 -12.32 -2.12
C TYR A 205 -18.82 -11.86 -1.54
N PRO A 206 -19.86 -12.69 -1.61
CA PRO A 206 -21.17 -12.34 -1.05
C PRO A 206 -21.13 -11.91 0.43
N VAL A 207 -20.19 -12.45 1.19
CA VAL A 207 -19.96 -12.09 2.60
C VAL A 207 -19.27 -10.74 2.80
N GLY A 208 -18.72 -10.12 1.72
CA GLY A 208 -18.17 -8.76 1.76
C GLY A 208 -16.63 -8.64 1.61
N GLY A 209 -15.89 -9.76 1.64
CA GLY A 209 -14.44 -9.76 1.48
C GLY A 209 -13.99 -9.91 0.03
N TRP A 210 -12.69 -9.78 -0.19
CA TRP A 210 -12.05 -9.98 -1.49
C TRP A 210 -10.97 -11.05 -1.41
N PRO A 211 -10.75 -11.80 -2.53
CA PRO A 211 -9.58 -12.66 -2.68
C PRO A 211 -8.31 -11.82 -2.87
N GLN A 212 -7.16 -12.42 -2.70
CA GLN A 212 -5.91 -11.77 -3.05
C GLN A 212 -5.77 -11.55 -4.57
N ARG A 213 -6.31 -12.49 -5.36
CA ARG A 213 -6.28 -12.44 -6.84
C ARG A 213 -7.64 -12.75 -7.45
N TYR A 214 -7.93 -12.10 -8.60
CA TYR A 214 -9.16 -12.35 -9.36
C TYR A 214 -8.91 -12.17 -10.87
N PRO A 215 -9.56 -12.94 -11.77
CA PRO A 215 -10.49 -14.05 -11.52
C PRO A 215 -9.87 -15.19 -10.71
N LEU A 216 -10.73 -15.96 -10.01
CA LEU A 216 -10.27 -17.04 -9.12
C LEU A 216 -9.56 -18.15 -9.91
N MET A 217 -8.36 -18.52 -9.43
CA MET A 217 -7.56 -19.62 -9.97
C MET A 217 -7.03 -20.43 -8.79
N TYR A 218 -7.03 -21.76 -8.92
CA TYR A 218 -6.58 -22.69 -7.88
C TYR A 218 -5.45 -23.61 -8.37
N ASP A 219 -4.64 -23.12 -9.29
CA ASP A 219 -3.70 -23.93 -10.07
C ASP A 219 -2.33 -24.09 -9.42
N HIS A 220 -2.08 -23.39 -8.31
CA HIS A 220 -0.76 -23.32 -7.69
C HIS A 220 -0.81 -23.69 -6.20
N PRO A 221 -1.23 -24.96 -5.84
CA PRO A 221 -1.23 -25.38 -4.45
C PRO A 221 0.19 -25.41 -3.91
N PHE A 222 0.36 -25.01 -2.65
CA PHE A 222 1.64 -24.96 -1.98
C PHE A 222 1.68 -25.93 -0.79
N GLN A 223 2.72 -26.76 -0.69
CA GLN A 223 2.90 -27.74 0.38
C GLN A 223 1.66 -28.63 0.63
N GLY A 224 0.99 -29.04 -0.44
CA GLY A 224 -0.22 -29.86 -0.35
C GLY A 224 -1.48 -29.12 0.12
N LYS A 225 -1.41 -27.78 0.28
CA LYS A 225 -2.55 -26.94 0.64
C LYS A 225 -3.11 -26.26 -0.61
N LYS A 226 -4.42 -25.95 -0.55
CA LYS A 226 -5.12 -25.20 -1.60
C LYS A 226 -4.42 -23.86 -1.86
N ASP A 227 -4.44 -23.38 -3.08
CA ASP A 227 -3.96 -22.05 -3.44
C ASP A 227 -4.65 -20.99 -2.57
N TYR A 228 -3.84 -20.18 -1.89
CA TYR A 228 -4.29 -19.19 -0.93
C TYR A 228 -4.85 -17.92 -1.58
N SER A 229 -4.55 -17.70 -2.86
CA SER A 229 -4.89 -16.44 -3.56
C SER A 229 -6.41 -16.20 -3.65
N SER A 230 -7.21 -17.24 -3.41
CA SER A 230 -8.67 -17.18 -3.34
C SER A 230 -9.25 -17.02 -1.94
N PHE A 231 -8.43 -16.95 -0.89
CA PHE A 231 -8.93 -16.69 0.46
C PHE A 231 -9.34 -15.24 0.66
N ILE A 232 -10.26 -15.00 1.61
CA ILE A 232 -10.55 -13.65 2.08
C ILE A 232 -9.30 -13.11 2.73
N THR A 233 -8.76 -12.01 2.19
CA THR A 233 -7.43 -11.51 2.53
C THR A 233 -7.48 -10.16 3.24
N LEU A 234 -6.90 -10.12 4.45
CA LEU A 234 -6.65 -8.90 5.22
C LEU A 234 -5.19 -8.47 5.17
N ASN A 235 -4.30 -9.40 4.79
CA ASN A 235 -2.88 -9.08 4.59
C ASN A 235 -2.72 -8.01 3.52
N ASP A 236 -1.69 -7.19 3.65
CA ASP A 236 -1.35 -6.09 2.73
C ASP A 236 -2.55 -5.19 2.39
N ASP A 237 -3.43 -5.00 3.39
CA ASP A 237 -4.60 -4.12 3.39
C ASP A 237 -5.61 -4.35 2.24
N VAL A 238 -5.70 -5.57 1.69
CA VAL A 238 -6.56 -5.90 0.53
C VAL A 238 -8.01 -5.42 0.72
N ILE A 239 -8.66 -5.78 1.84
CA ILE A 239 -10.05 -5.36 2.08
C ILE A 239 -10.15 -3.88 2.45
N PRO A 240 -9.31 -3.32 3.34
CA PRO A 240 -9.28 -1.89 3.59
C PRO A 240 -9.13 -1.04 2.32
N ASP A 241 -8.18 -1.35 1.46
CA ASP A 241 -7.92 -0.59 0.23
C ASP A 241 -9.06 -0.68 -0.79
N ALA A 242 -9.64 -1.87 -0.99
CA ALA A 242 -10.79 -2.04 -1.86
C ALA A 242 -12.02 -1.28 -1.33
N THR A 243 -12.24 -1.30 0.00
CA THR A 243 -13.33 -0.57 0.65
C THR A 243 -13.11 0.94 0.53
N GLU A 244 -11.90 1.42 0.76
CA GLU A 244 -11.55 2.84 0.63
C GLU A 244 -11.77 3.34 -0.80
N PHE A 245 -11.32 2.58 -1.81
CA PHE A 245 -11.55 2.94 -3.21
C PHE A 245 -13.04 3.08 -3.53
N LEU A 246 -13.88 2.15 -3.07
CA LEU A 246 -15.32 2.25 -3.26
C LEU A 246 -15.92 3.47 -2.52
N ILE A 247 -15.43 3.80 -1.33
CA ILE A 247 -15.83 5.02 -0.60
C ILE A 247 -15.46 6.26 -1.41
N GLN A 248 -14.26 6.33 -1.97
CA GLN A 248 -13.82 7.44 -2.82
C GLN A 248 -14.69 7.55 -4.09
N CYS A 249 -15.05 6.44 -4.73
CA CYS A 249 -15.98 6.43 -5.86
C CYS A 249 -17.39 6.93 -5.45
N TYR A 250 -17.88 6.53 -4.29
CA TYR A 250 -19.15 7.03 -3.76
C TYR A 250 -19.11 8.55 -3.56
N GLN A 251 -18.05 9.06 -2.94
CA GLN A 251 -17.92 10.47 -2.61
C GLN A 251 -17.63 11.35 -3.84
N ALA A 252 -16.74 10.93 -4.72
CA ALA A 252 -16.29 11.74 -5.84
C ALA A 252 -17.20 11.66 -7.07
N MET A 253 -17.84 10.50 -7.29
CA MET A 253 -18.66 10.26 -8.48
C MET A 253 -20.16 10.13 -8.15
N GLY A 254 -20.55 10.12 -6.88
CA GLY A 254 -21.94 9.93 -6.46
C GLY A 254 -22.51 8.54 -6.74
N LEU A 255 -21.68 7.52 -6.89
CA LEU A 255 -22.08 6.15 -7.26
C LEU A 255 -22.84 5.47 -6.12
N GLN A 256 -24.17 5.49 -6.16
CA GLN A 256 -24.99 4.88 -5.10
C GLN A 256 -24.87 3.35 -5.04
N GLY A 257 -24.63 2.69 -6.18
CA GLY A 257 -24.53 1.23 -6.27
C GLY A 257 -23.39 0.59 -5.47
N VAL A 258 -22.37 1.38 -5.06
CA VAL A 258 -21.26 0.87 -4.26
C VAL A 258 -21.53 0.89 -2.74
N LYS A 259 -22.60 1.55 -2.29
CA LYS A 259 -22.89 1.73 -0.86
C LYS A 259 -23.09 0.40 -0.13
N GLU A 260 -23.85 -0.51 -0.70
CA GLU A 260 -24.13 -1.81 -0.10
C GLU A 260 -22.86 -2.70 -0.08
N PRO A 261 -22.06 -2.83 -1.15
CA PRO A 261 -20.74 -3.45 -1.10
C PRO A 261 -19.80 -2.90 -0.02
N ILE A 262 -19.76 -1.57 0.16
CA ILE A 262 -18.98 -0.93 1.24
C ILE A 262 -19.45 -1.42 2.60
N MET A 263 -20.75 -1.37 2.87
CA MET A 263 -21.30 -1.78 4.16
C MET A 263 -21.07 -3.26 4.46
N ARG A 264 -21.20 -4.13 3.44
CA ARG A 264 -20.87 -5.55 3.60
C ARG A 264 -19.40 -5.76 4.02
N ALA A 265 -18.48 -5.08 3.36
CA ALA A 265 -17.07 -5.17 3.70
C ALA A 265 -16.78 -4.68 5.12
N MET A 266 -17.35 -3.55 5.51
CA MET A 266 -17.19 -3.00 6.86
C MET A 266 -17.73 -3.97 7.93
N TYR A 267 -18.92 -4.55 7.75
CA TYR A 267 -19.47 -5.47 8.73
C TYR A 267 -18.77 -6.82 8.75
N LEU A 268 -18.19 -7.25 7.62
CA LEU A 268 -17.37 -8.46 7.61
C LEU A 268 -16.19 -8.33 8.58
N MET A 269 -15.59 -7.15 8.72
CA MET A 269 -14.47 -6.95 9.66
C MET A 269 -14.87 -7.28 11.10
N ILE A 270 -16.11 -6.98 11.51
CA ILE A 270 -16.63 -7.37 12.83
C ILE A 270 -16.73 -8.90 12.92
N SER A 271 -17.25 -9.54 11.87
CA SER A 271 -17.48 -11.00 11.85
C SER A 271 -16.19 -11.82 11.80
N LEU A 272 -15.10 -11.27 11.29
CA LEU A 272 -13.79 -11.94 11.19
C LEU A 272 -12.99 -11.89 12.50
N GLN A 273 -13.38 -11.06 13.46
CA GLN A 273 -12.72 -11.04 14.77
C GLN A 273 -12.88 -12.38 15.47
N GLN A 274 -11.78 -12.93 15.96
CA GLN A 274 -11.81 -14.19 16.70
C GLN A 274 -12.45 -14.00 18.09
N GLY A 275 -12.96 -15.07 18.65
CA GLY A 275 -13.53 -15.09 20.00
C GLY A 275 -12.46 -14.96 21.09
N GLU A 276 -12.88 -14.56 22.30
CA GLU A 276 -12.00 -14.57 23.48
C GLU A 276 -11.50 -16.01 23.77
N PRO A 277 -10.28 -16.17 24.28
CA PRO A 277 -9.35 -15.14 24.74
C PRO A 277 -8.45 -14.54 23.64
N TYR A 278 -8.53 -15.02 22.40
CA TYR A 278 -7.63 -14.61 21.30
C TYR A 278 -8.34 -13.68 20.32
N ALA A 279 -9.00 -12.64 20.84
CA ALA A 279 -9.94 -11.77 20.13
C ALA A 279 -9.25 -10.77 19.14
N GLY A 280 -8.39 -11.28 18.28
CA GLY A 280 -7.74 -10.51 17.21
C GLY A 280 -8.22 -10.94 15.82
N TRP A 281 -7.48 -10.57 14.81
CA TRP A 281 -7.73 -10.90 13.40
C TRP A 281 -6.56 -11.69 12.79
N ALA A 282 -6.89 -12.60 11.87
CA ALA A 282 -5.93 -13.29 11.02
C ALA A 282 -5.58 -12.48 9.77
N ASP A 283 -4.55 -12.90 9.04
CA ASP A 283 -4.19 -12.30 7.75
C ASP A 283 -5.08 -12.80 6.61
N GLN A 284 -5.50 -14.07 6.65
CA GLN A 284 -6.39 -14.66 5.66
C GLN A 284 -7.45 -15.53 6.34
N TYR A 285 -8.58 -15.69 5.63
CA TYR A 285 -9.71 -16.50 6.07
C TYR A 285 -10.24 -17.37 4.93
N THR A 286 -10.66 -18.60 5.29
CA THR A 286 -11.43 -19.42 4.37
C THR A 286 -12.75 -18.74 4.01
N VAL A 287 -13.22 -18.96 2.77
CA VAL A 287 -14.47 -18.35 2.30
C VAL A 287 -15.70 -19.05 2.91
N ASP A 288 -15.62 -20.37 3.11
CA ASP A 288 -16.77 -21.19 3.45
C ASP A 288 -17.18 -21.06 4.94
N ASP A 289 -16.20 -20.97 5.86
CA ASP A 289 -16.44 -20.98 7.29
C ASP A 289 -15.79 -19.83 8.06
N LEU A 290 -15.17 -18.89 7.34
CA LEU A 290 -14.55 -17.65 7.86
C LEU A 290 -13.53 -17.92 8.98
N LYS A 291 -12.77 -19.02 8.86
CA LYS A 291 -11.71 -19.36 9.82
C LYS A 291 -10.35 -18.87 9.36
N PRO A 292 -9.46 -18.53 10.31
CA PRO A 292 -8.07 -18.25 10.00
C PRO A 292 -7.45 -19.31 9.09
N ALA A 293 -6.81 -18.88 8.02
CA ALA A 293 -6.22 -19.75 7.01
C ALA A 293 -4.69 -19.55 6.93
N HIS A 294 -4.02 -20.55 6.38
CA HIS A 294 -2.61 -20.49 6.03
C HIS A 294 -2.48 -20.01 4.58
N ALA A 295 -1.54 -19.11 4.31
CA ALA A 295 -1.24 -18.67 2.96
C ALA A 295 0.18 -19.04 2.54
N ARG A 296 1.05 -18.07 2.24
CA ARG A 296 2.47 -18.30 1.89
C ARG A 296 3.22 -19.02 3.03
N SER A 297 4.36 -19.60 2.75
CA SER A 297 5.11 -20.39 3.75
C SER A 297 5.45 -19.61 5.03
N TYR A 298 5.54 -18.30 4.93
CA TYR A 298 5.79 -17.38 6.05
C TYR A 298 4.52 -16.75 6.65
N GLU A 299 3.35 -17.19 6.21
CA GLU A 299 2.05 -16.71 6.67
C GLU A 299 1.25 -17.88 7.29
N PRO A 300 1.51 -18.22 8.55
CA PRO A 300 0.84 -19.34 9.19
C PRO A 300 -0.64 -19.05 9.43
N ARG A 301 -1.44 -20.11 9.53
CA ARG A 301 -2.77 -20.01 10.14
C ARG A 301 -2.62 -19.46 11.56
N SER A 302 -3.01 -18.20 11.78
CA SER A 302 -2.76 -17.51 13.04
C SER A 302 -3.69 -16.32 13.25
N VAL A 303 -3.77 -15.85 14.50
CA VAL A 303 -4.14 -14.46 14.79
C VAL A 303 -2.87 -13.63 14.68
N ASN A 304 -2.91 -12.53 13.90
CA ASN A 304 -1.77 -11.63 13.71
C ASN A 304 -1.95 -10.38 14.57
N THR A 305 -1.01 -10.13 15.48
CA THR A 305 -1.08 -8.97 16.39
C THR A 305 -0.95 -7.64 15.65
N GLY A 306 -0.14 -7.59 14.59
CA GLY A 306 -0.01 -6.39 13.74
C GLY A 306 -1.31 -6.08 12.99
N THR A 307 -1.91 -7.07 12.35
CA THR A 307 -3.23 -6.96 11.71
C THR A 307 -4.30 -6.57 12.73
N THR A 308 -4.26 -7.13 13.94
CA THR A 308 -5.17 -6.75 15.02
C THR A 308 -5.09 -5.26 15.36
N VAL A 309 -3.88 -4.69 15.49
CA VAL A 309 -3.70 -3.24 15.74
C VAL A 309 -4.25 -2.40 14.60
N ARG A 310 -3.96 -2.78 13.34
CA ARG A 310 -4.50 -2.07 12.16
C ARG A 310 -6.02 -2.10 12.14
N LEU A 311 -6.62 -3.24 12.39
CA LEU A 311 -8.08 -3.40 12.37
C LEU A 311 -8.78 -2.65 13.53
N ILE A 312 -8.16 -2.55 14.71
CA ILE A 312 -8.68 -1.67 15.78
C ILE A 312 -8.79 -0.23 15.28
N ASN A 313 -7.76 0.31 14.64
CA ASN A 313 -7.77 1.66 14.08
C ASN A 313 -8.84 1.80 12.98
N LEU A 314 -8.92 0.83 12.08
CA LEU A 314 -9.91 0.81 11.00
C LEU A 314 -11.35 0.79 11.56
N MET A 315 -11.61 0.00 12.60
CA MET A 315 -12.93 -0.02 13.26
C MET A 315 -13.28 1.35 13.86
N MET A 316 -12.32 2.04 14.45
CA MET A 316 -12.54 3.41 14.94
C MET A 316 -12.84 4.39 13.80
N ASP A 317 -12.19 4.24 12.64
CA ASP A 317 -12.46 5.08 11.49
C ASP A 317 -13.82 4.78 10.86
N TYR A 318 -14.23 3.52 10.81
CA TYR A 318 -15.59 3.14 10.39
C TYR A 318 -16.67 3.70 11.35
N TYR A 319 -16.40 3.69 12.65
CA TYR A 319 -17.29 4.36 13.62
C TYR A 319 -17.39 5.87 13.34
N LYS A 320 -16.27 6.56 13.12
CA LYS A 320 -16.27 8.00 12.80
C LYS A 320 -17.06 8.30 11.51
N LEU A 321 -16.94 7.42 10.52
CA LEU A 321 -17.60 7.58 9.23
C LEU A 321 -19.12 7.32 9.30
N THR A 322 -19.56 6.35 10.12
CA THR A 322 -20.94 5.84 10.12
C THR A 322 -21.73 6.17 11.38
N ALA A 323 -21.06 6.55 12.48
CA ALA A 323 -21.59 6.64 13.84
C ALA A 323 -22.17 5.31 14.40
N ASP A 324 -21.86 4.16 13.76
CA ASP A 324 -22.35 2.86 14.18
C ASP A 324 -21.45 2.27 15.30
N THR A 325 -22.00 2.20 16.50
CA THR A 325 -21.28 1.72 17.69
C THR A 325 -20.89 0.24 17.64
N ARG A 326 -21.45 -0.56 16.71
CA ARG A 326 -21.07 -1.96 16.53
C ARG A 326 -19.60 -2.11 16.18
N PHE A 327 -19.02 -1.14 15.47
CA PHE A 327 -17.58 -1.14 15.16
C PHE A 327 -16.68 -1.02 16.38
N LEU A 328 -17.18 -0.47 17.49
CA LEU A 328 -16.40 -0.34 18.73
C LEU A 328 -16.51 -1.57 19.65
N SER A 329 -17.51 -2.44 19.43
CA SER A 329 -17.89 -3.51 20.35
C SER A 329 -16.76 -4.53 20.64
N GLY A 330 -15.98 -4.90 19.61
CA GLY A 330 -14.89 -5.86 19.72
C GLY A 330 -13.55 -5.30 20.20
N ILE A 331 -13.38 -3.97 20.18
CA ILE A 331 -12.08 -3.31 20.49
C ILE A 331 -11.57 -3.64 21.90
N PRO A 332 -12.39 -3.59 22.97
CA PRO A 332 -11.90 -3.92 24.31
C PRO A 332 -11.34 -5.35 24.44
N ALA A 333 -11.96 -6.33 23.76
CA ALA A 333 -11.48 -7.71 23.75
C ALA A 333 -10.15 -7.82 22.99
N ALA A 334 -10.02 -7.16 21.85
CA ALA A 334 -8.78 -7.12 21.08
C ALA A 334 -7.61 -6.49 21.86
N ILE A 335 -7.87 -5.42 22.62
CA ILE A 335 -6.87 -4.79 23.48
C ILE A 335 -6.43 -5.76 24.59
N ARG A 336 -7.37 -6.44 25.28
CA ARG A 336 -7.02 -7.46 26.29
C ARG A 336 -6.17 -8.58 25.71
N PHE A 337 -6.50 -9.04 24.49
CA PHE A 337 -5.70 -10.02 23.78
C PHE A 337 -4.28 -9.52 23.54
N LEU A 338 -4.09 -8.34 22.98
CA LEU A 338 -2.76 -7.75 22.74
C LEU A 338 -1.95 -7.58 24.04
N GLU A 339 -2.60 -7.15 25.11
CA GLU A 339 -1.96 -7.02 26.44
C GLU A 339 -1.50 -8.36 27.00
N SER A 340 -2.28 -9.43 26.80
CA SER A 340 -1.93 -10.78 27.24
C SER A 340 -0.75 -11.39 26.47
N MET A 341 -0.46 -10.86 25.26
CA MET A 341 0.64 -11.34 24.39
C MET A 341 1.97 -10.58 24.62
N LYS A 342 2.05 -9.64 25.58
CA LYS A 342 3.29 -8.94 25.87
C LYS A 342 4.40 -9.92 26.24
N LEU A 343 5.53 -9.83 25.58
CA LEU A 343 6.69 -10.66 25.90
C LEU A 343 7.31 -10.27 27.24
N PRO A 344 7.86 -11.25 28.00
CA PRO A 344 8.55 -10.98 29.26
C PRO A 344 9.72 -10.01 29.08
N GLU A 345 10.05 -9.25 30.11
CA GLU A 345 11.15 -8.26 30.08
C GLU A 345 12.50 -8.89 29.74
N SER A 346 12.73 -10.15 30.13
CA SER A 346 13.92 -10.93 29.77
C SER A 346 14.06 -11.11 28.27
N ASP A 347 12.96 -11.35 27.56
CA ASP A 347 12.95 -11.50 26.12
C ASP A 347 13.07 -10.13 25.43
N VAL A 348 12.42 -9.08 25.96
CA VAL A 348 12.56 -7.71 25.49
C VAL A 348 14.02 -7.25 25.55
N LYS A 349 14.76 -7.55 26.63
CA LYS A 349 16.21 -7.23 26.72
C LYS A 349 17.05 -7.90 25.66
N LYS A 350 16.70 -9.12 25.29
CA LYS A 350 17.36 -9.89 24.24
C LYS A 350 17.14 -9.28 22.84
N TRP A 351 15.97 -8.65 22.61
CA TRP A 351 15.54 -8.07 21.35
C TRP A 351 15.75 -6.57 21.22
N LYS A 352 16.15 -5.87 22.30
CA LYS A 352 16.37 -4.41 22.32
C LYS A 352 17.34 -3.88 21.27
N ARG A 353 18.12 -4.72 20.64
CA ARG A 353 18.99 -4.33 19.51
C ARG A 353 18.21 -3.91 18.24
N GLN A 354 16.91 -4.21 18.17
CA GLN A 354 16.09 -3.94 16.98
C GLN A 354 15.15 -2.74 17.15
N SER A 355 14.97 -2.21 18.37
CA SER A 355 14.12 -1.05 18.60
C SER A 355 14.94 0.11 19.18
N THR A 356 14.86 1.28 18.53
CA THR A 356 15.40 2.54 19.06
C THR A 356 14.47 3.17 20.11
N ASN A 357 13.24 2.67 20.27
CA ASN A 357 12.31 3.12 21.29
C ASN A 357 12.50 2.32 22.59
N PRO A 358 12.96 2.96 23.70
CA PRO A 358 13.15 2.28 24.98
C PRO A 358 11.83 1.81 25.63
N GLU A 359 10.69 2.37 25.24
CA GLU A 359 9.36 2.03 25.74
C GLU A 359 8.62 1.03 24.85
N ALA A 360 9.28 0.48 23.81
CA ALA A 360 8.65 -0.46 22.90
C ALA A 360 8.14 -1.71 23.63
N ILE A 361 6.86 -2.00 23.44
CA ILE A 361 6.22 -3.24 23.88
C ILE A 361 6.39 -4.25 22.76
N LEU A 362 6.97 -5.40 23.06
CA LEU A 362 7.11 -6.49 22.12
C LEU A 362 6.01 -7.52 22.31
N VAL A 363 5.40 -7.93 21.18
CA VAL A 363 4.42 -9.00 21.11
C VAL A 363 4.82 -9.96 19.97
N PRO A 364 4.49 -11.26 20.02
CA PRO A 364 4.70 -12.15 18.87
C PRO A 364 3.83 -11.71 17.70
N ARG A 365 4.35 -11.74 16.48
CA ARG A 365 3.57 -11.39 15.29
C ARG A 365 2.41 -12.36 15.09
N PHE A 366 2.67 -13.66 15.21
CA PHE A 366 1.69 -14.71 14.97
C PHE A 366 1.39 -15.48 16.24
N VAL A 367 0.11 -15.74 16.47
CA VAL A 367 -0.41 -16.48 17.62
C VAL A 367 -1.31 -17.61 17.10
N ASP A 368 -1.08 -18.82 17.57
CA ASP A 368 -1.93 -19.98 17.23
C ASP A 368 -3.36 -19.73 17.72
N PRO A 369 -4.37 -19.76 16.84
CA PRO A 369 -5.73 -19.37 17.18
C PRO A 369 -6.44 -20.36 18.13
N ASP A 370 -5.94 -21.57 18.27
CA ASP A 370 -6.55 -22.63 19.10
C ASP A 370 -5.90 -22.67 20.49
N THR A 371 -4.59 -22.44 20.58
CA THR A 371 -3.82 -22.62 21.82
C THR A 371 -3.28 -21.34 22.42
N GLY A 372 -3.32 -20.21 21.68
CA GLY A 372 -2.74 -18.94 22.10
C GLY A 372 -1.21 -18.91 22.16
N LYS A 373 -0.54 -19.93 21.66
CA LYS A 373 0.92 -20.01 21.68
C LYS A 373 1.52 -19.15 20.54
N PRO A 374 2.64 -18.45 20.81
CA PRO A 374 3.38 -17.75 19.77
C PRO A 374 3.85 -18.72 18.67
N LEU A 375 3.69 -18.31 17.42
CA LEU A 375 4.22 -19.00 16.26
C LEU A 375 5.40 -18.21 15.70
N TYR A 376 6.49 -18.91 15.41
CA TYR A 376 7.69 -18.30 14.83
C TYR A 376 7.98 -18.92 13.46
N VAL A 377 8.16 -18.07 12.47
CA VAL A 377 8.53 -18.45 11.10
C VAL A 377 10.05 -18.44 10.99
N HIS A 378 10.64 -19.49 10.46
CA HIS A 378 12.08 -19.63 10.33
C HIS A 378 12.48 -20.34 9.03
N ARG A 379 13.74 -20.15 8.63
CA ARG A 379 14.31 -20.75 7.41
C ARG A 379 15.20 -21.96 7.62
N LYS A 380 15.31 -22.48 8.83
CA LYS A 380 16.14 -23.66 9.11
C LYS A 380 15.66 -24.82 8.25
N GLY A 381 16.56 -25.38 7.42
CA GLY A 381 16.23 -26.45 6.48
C GLY A 381 15.52 -25.99 5.19
N SER A 382 15.32 -24.67 5.00
CA SER A 382 14.72 -24.16 3.77
C SER A 382 15.64 -24.32 2.55
N ASN A 383 15.04 -24.52 1.39
CA ASN A 383 15.77 -24.49 0.13
C ASN A 383 16.08 -23.03 -0.26
N VAL A 384 17.35 -22.74 -0.51
CA VAL A 384 17.79 -21.40 -0.93
C VAL A 384 17.10 -20.95 -2.25
N LYS A 385 16.73 -21.89 -3.12
CA LYS A 385 16.08 -21.55 -4.41
C LYS A 385 14.64 -21.10 -4.26
N ASN A 386 13.85 -21.79 -3.42
CA ASN A 386 12.43 -21.45 -3.28
C ASN A 386 12.09 -20.66 -2.02
N GLY A 387 13.09 -20.38 -1.15
CA GLY A 387 12.93 -19.53 0.02
C GLY A 387 11.86 -19.99 1.02
N THR A 388 11.49 -21.25 1.03
CA THR A 388 10.44 -21.80 1.88
C THR A 388 10.73 -21.57 3.36
N TYR A 389 9.75 -21.08 4.08
CA TYR A 389 9.79 -20.94 5.53
C TYR A 389 9.13 -22.14 6.21
N TYR A 390 9.55 -22.41 7.43
CA TYR A 390 8.94 -23.40 8.30
C TYR A 390 8.38 -22.74 9.54
N ILE A 391 7.25 -23.24 10.03
CA ILE A 391 6.57 -22.74 11.22
C ILE A 391 6.94 -23.65 12.39
N CYS A 392 7.38 -23.06 13.49
CA CYS A 392 7.77 -23.79 14.69
C CYS A 392 7.10 -23.21 15.95
N LEU A 393 6.45 -24.06 16.71
CA LEU A 393 5.87 -23.75 18.03
C LEU A 393 6.93 -23.70 19.15
N LEU A 394 8.10 -24.32 18.92
CA LEU A 394 9.12 -24.53 19.94
C LEU A 394 10.20 -23.44 19.94
N TYR A 395 10.20 -22.52 18.97
CA TYR A 395 11.19 -21.46 18.92
C TYR A 395 10.84 -20.38 19.93
N THR A 396 11.62 -20.29 20.99
CA THR A 396 11.55 -19.20 21.98
C THR A 396 12.29 -17.93 21.54
N SER A 397 12.95 -17.95 20.37
CA SER A 397 13.60 -16.79 19.79
C SER A 397 13.88 -16.96 18.30
N PRO A 398 13.60 -15.95 17.44
CA PRO A 398 14.07 -15.94 16.05
C PRO A 398 15.61 -16.03 16.02
N SER A 399 16.12 -16.71 15.02
CA SER A 399 17.56 -16.70 14.76
C SER A 399 18.00 -15.26 14.40
N PRO A 400 19.17 -14.78 14.88
CA PRO A 400 19.72 -13.48 14.46
C PRO A 400 19.99 -13.35 12.95
N ARG A 401 19.82 -14.44 12.20
CA ARG A 401 19.99 -14.48 10.74
C ARG A 401 18.67 -14.34 9.97
N ASP A 402 17.53 -14.28 10.67
CA ASP A 402 16.19 -14.23 10.08
C ASP A 402 15.59 -12.82 10.16
N SER A 403 16.39 -11.81 10.52
CA SER A 403 16.06 -10.40 10.54
C SER A 403 16.65 -9.65 9.34
#